data_c97ece0ccf2c9793d92b39a01f1c7c5e
#
_entry.id   c97ece0ccf2c9793d92b39a01f1c7c5e
#
_cell.length_a   1.000
_cell.length_b   1.000
_cell.length_c   1.000
_cell.angle_alpha   90.00
_cell.angle_beta   90.00
_cell.angle_gamma   90.00
#
_symmetry.space_group_name_H-M   'P 1'
#
loop_
_entity.id
_entity.type
_entity.pdbx_description
1 polymer ?
#
loop_
_entity_poly.entity_id
_entity_poly.type
_entity_poly.pdbx_seq_one_letter_code
_entity_poly.pdbx_strand_id
1 'polypeptide(L)'
;LGNVLDRDGELRLLDFDDCMIGPAVQDLWLALGGRDAATTELRENFLESYEQFRRFDRTELRLIEPLRGLRMAHYAAWLARRWHDPIFPRNWPHFGTEESWERETIDLEEQAIVVARVERGGSIAPPAAAEDEEALTNKDLFWDWDG
;
A
#
# COMPACT_ATOMS: atom_id res chain seq x y z
N LEU A 1 0.38 -12.04 3.65
CA LEU A 1 -0.32 -11.32 4.73
C LEU A 1 0.14 -11.92 6.07
N GLY A 2 1.16 -11.31 6.72
CA GLY A 2 1.81 -11.85 7.93
C GLY A 2 0.87 -12.07 9.11
N ASN A 3 -0.17 -11.24 9.22
CA ASN A 3 -1.13 -11.31 10.31
C ASN A 3 -2.37 -12.16 9.99
N VAL A 4 -2.31 -12.98 8.95
CA VAL A 4 -3.35 -13.93 8.59
C VAL A 4 -2.76 -15.35 8.58
N LEU A 5 -3.20 -16.18 9.51
CA LEU A 5 -2.84 -17.58 9.54
C LEU A 5 -3.94 -18.41 8.90
N ASP A 6 -3.56 -19.30 8.01
CA ASP A 6 -4.42 -20.38 7.50
C ASP A 6 -4.01 -21.70 8.13
N ARG A 7 -4.95 -22.36 8.79
CA ARG A 7 -4.80 -23.70 9.30
C ARG A 7 -5.98 -24.55 8.88
N ASP A 8 -5.75 -25.44 7.92
CA ASP A 8 -6.75 -26.38 7.41
C ASP A 8 -8.01 -25.68 6.85
N GLY A 9 -7.84 -24.46 6.25
CA GLY A 9 -8.93 -23.65 5.71
C GLY A 9 -9.63 -22.77 6.76
N GLU A 10 -9.17 -22.79 8.02
CA GLU A 10 -9.63 -21.86 9.06
C GLU A 10 -8.68 -20.67 9.12
N LEU A 11 -9.18 -19.50 8.74
CA LEU A 11 -8.41 -18.26 8.79
C LEU A 11 -8.45 -17.66 10.18
N ARG A 12 -7.27 -17.26 10.70
CA ARG A 12 -7.14 -16.56 11.97
C ARG A 12 -6.40 -15.26 11.75
N LEU A 13 -6.97 -14.17 12.23
CA LEU A 13 -6.36 -12.86 12.23
C LEU A 13 -5.61 -12.66 13.54
N LEU A 14 -4.42 -12.07 13.44
CA LEU A 14 -3.53 -11.74 14.56
C LEU A 14 -3.26 -10.24 14.57
N ASP A 15 -2.63 -9.77 15.66
CA ASP A 15 -2.06 -8.43 15.79
C ASP A 15 -3.10 -7.31 15.64
N PHE A 16 -3.94 -7.17 16.67
CA PHE A 16 -4.97 -6.13 16.73
C PHE A 16 -4.55 -4.90 17.53
N ASP A 17 -3.27 -4.78 17.90
CA ASP A 17 -2.77 -3.74 18.81
C ASP A 17 -2.95 -2.33 18.23
N ASP A 18 -2.78 -2.18 16.92
CA ASP A 18 -2.89 -0.91 16.20
C ASP A 18 -4.26 -0.67 15.56
N CYS A 19 -5.29 -1.43 15.98
CA CYS A 19 -6.64 -1.23 15.45
C CYS A 19 -7.18 0.16 15.81
N MET A 20 -7.71 0.85 14.80
CA MET A 20 -8.32 2.17 14.97
C MET A 20 -9.62 2.30 14.18
N ILE A 21 -10.44 3.28 14.55
CA ILE A 21 -11.64 3.63 13.79
C ILE A 21 -11.23 4.45 12.57
N GLY A 22 -11.57 3.97 11.38
CA GLY A 22 -11.23 4.61 10.11
C GLY A 22 -12.13 4.15 8.97
N PRO A 23 -11.88 4.63 7.74
CA PRO A 23 -12.54 4.14 6.53
C PRO A 23 -12.28 2.65 6.34
N ALA A 24 -13.31 1.89 5.94
CA ALA A 24 -13.19 0.44 5.74
C ALA A 24 -12.19 0.08 4.62
N VAL A 25 -11.99 0.97 3.65
CA VAL A 25 -11.01 0.81 2.59
C VAL A 25 -9.57 0.69 3.10
N GLN A 26 -9.28 1.17 4.32
CA GLN A 26 -7.93 1.10 4.90
C GLN A 26 -7.44 -0.35 5.04
N ASP A 27 -8.32 -1.28 5.40
CA ASP A 27 -7.97 -2.68 5.52
C ASP A 27 -7.92 -3.38 4.15
N LEU A 28 -8.76 -2.92 3.23
CA LEU A 28 -8.88 -3.49 1.89
C LEU A 28 -7.69 -3.17 0.99
N TRP A 29 -7.28 -1.91 0.94
CA TRP A 29 -6.31 -1.47 -0.08
C TRP A 29 -4.92 -2.06 0.11
N LEU A 30 -4.53 -2.40 1.33
CA LEU A 30 -3.25 -3.05 1.61
C LEU A 30 -3.13 -4.42 0.93
N ALA A 31 -4.22 -5.15 0.83
CA ALA A 31 -4.25 -6.46 0.17
C ALA A 31 -4.63 -6.37 -1.32
N LEU A 32 -5.48 -5.42 -1.68
CA LEU A 32 -6.11 -5.33 -3.01
C LEU A 32 -5.98 -3.93 -3.62
N GLY A 33 -4.86 -3.26 -3.37
CA GLY A 33 -4.57 -1.91 -3.85
C GLY A 33 -3.94 -1.84 -5.24
N GLY A 34 -3.69 -2.96 -5.92
CA GLY A 34 -3.12 -2.97 -7.26
C GLY A 34 -3.99 -2.20 -8.26
N ARG A 35 -3.35 -1.72 -9.32
CA ARG A 35 -3.97 -0.89 -10.37
C ARG A 35 -4.33 -1.68 -11.63
N ASP A 36 -3.88 -2.92 -11.71
CA ASP A 36 -4.12 -3.83 -12.83
C ASP A 36 -5.56 -4.37 -12.85
N ALA A 37 -5.95 -4.93 -13.97
CA ALA A 37 -7.31 -5.45 -14.18
C ALA A 37 -7.62 -6.65 -13.26
N ALA A 38 -6.63 -7.53 -13.02
CA ALA A 38 -6.81 -8.70 -12.18
C ALA A 38 -7.06 -8.31 -10.73
N THR A 39 -6.27 -7.37 -10.18
CA THR A 39 -6.50 -6.84 -8.82
C THR A 39 -7.84 -6.11 -8.72
N THR A 40 -8.26 -5.43 -9.77
CA THR A 40 -9.57 -4.77 -9.79
C THR A 40 -10.71 -5.78 -9.68
N GLU A 41 -10.63 -6.88 -10.43
CA GLU A 41 -11.61 -7.98 -10.36
C GLU A 41 -11.61 -8.64 -8.98
N LEU A 42 -10.43 -8.95 -8.42
CA LEU A 42 -10.33 -9.50 -7.06
C LEU A 42 -10.93 -8.57 -6.01
N ARG A 43 -10.73 -7.27 -6.15
CA ARG A 43 -11.32 -6.26 -5.25
C ARG A 43 -12.84 -6.25 -5.34
N GLU A 44 -13.43 -6.32 -6.52
CA GLU A 44 -14.87 -6.40 -6.68
C GLU A 44 -15.44 -7.70 -6.05
N ASN A 45 -14.84 -8.84 -6.29
CA ASN A 45 -15.22 -10.12 -5.69
C ASN A 45 -15.13 -10.08 -4.16
N PHE A 46 -14.09 -9.42 -3.62
CA PHE A 46 -13.94 -9.22 -2.18
C PHE A 46 -15.07 -8.34 -1.63
N LEU A 47 -15.38 -7.23 -2.30
CA LEU A 47 -16.43 -6.31 -1.87
C LEU A 47 -17.81 -6.96 -1.91
N GLU A 48 -18.12 -7.76 -2.92
CA GLU A 48 -19.37 -8.55 -2.97
C GLU A 48 -19.49 -9.50 -1.76
N SER A 49 -18.38 -10.14 -1.37
CA SER A 49 -18.34 -11.00 -0.19
C SER A 49 -18.47 -10.22 1.11
N TYR A 50 -17.80 -9.07 1.21
CA TYR A 50 -17.87 -8.19 2.37
C TYR A 50 -19.28 -7.64 2.58
N GLU A 51 -19.98 -7.28 1.49
CA GLU A 51 -21.32 -6.70 1.52
C GLU A 51 -22.41 -7.68 2.01
N GLN A 52 -22.12 -9.00 2.09
CA GLN A 52 -22.99 -9.97 2.75
C GLN A 52 -23.08 -9.74 4.28
N PHE A 53 -22.07 -9.11 4.88
CA PHE A 53 -22.01 -8.87 6.33
C PHE A 53 -22.25 -7.41 6.67
N ARG A 54 -21.74 -6.47 5.85
CA ARG A 54 -21.84 -5.04 6.11
C ARG A 54 -21.76 -4.27 4.80
N ARG A 55 -22.63 -3.28 4.64
CA ARG A 55 -22.58 -2.37 3.49
C ARG A 55 -21.22 -1.64 3.45
N PHE A 56 -20.59 -1.66 2.28
CA PHE A 56 -19.38 -0.91 1.99
C PHE A 56 -19.72 0.41 1.28
N ASP A 57 -19.14 1.51 1.73
CA ASP A 57 -19.24 2.77 1.02
C ASP A 57 -18.23 2.80 -0.14
N ARG A 58 -18.70 2.49 -1.34
CA ARG A 58 -17.84 2.43 -2.53
C ARG A 58 -17.16 3.76 -2.87
N THR A 59 -17.62 4.89 -2.31
CA THR A 59 -16.93 6.17 -2.48
C THR A 59 -15.58 6.19 -1.77
N GLU A 60 -15.36 5.32 -0.78
CA GLU A 60 -14.08 5.18 -0.10
C GLU A 60 -12.97 4.64 -1.02
N LEU A 61 -13.29 3.96 -2.13
CA LEU A 61 -12.28 3.46 -3.07
C LEU A 61 -11.39 4.58 -3.64
N ARG A 62 -11.91 5.80 -3.71
CA ARG A 62 -11.11 6.97 -4.10
C ARG A 62 -9.98 7.31 -3.13
N LEU A 63 -10.04 6.79 -1.89
CA LEU A 63 -9.02 7.01 -0.87
C LEU A 63 -7.79 6.10 -1.05
N ILE A 64 -7.84 5.06 -1.89
CA ILE A 64 -6.73 4.13 -2.09
C ILE A 64 -5.44 4.88 -2.45
N GLU A 65 -5.50 5.77 -3.44
CA GLU A 65 -4.30 6.46 -3.89
C GLU A 65 -3.79 7.52 -2.88
N PRO A 66 -4.63 8.34 -2.24
CA PRO A 66 -4.18 9.16 -1.11
C PRO A 66 -3.56 8.36 0.04
N LEU A 67 -4.16 7.22 0.42
CA LEU A 67 -3.64 6.35 1.48
C LEU A 67 -2.28 5.74 1.09
N ARG A 68 -2.10 5.39 -0.18
CA ARG A 68 -0.81 4.92 -0.71
C ARG A 68 0.27 6.00 -0.54
N GLY A 69 0.03 7.23 -0.99
CA GLY A 69 0.98 8.33 -0.83
C GLY A 69 1.29 8.63 0.63
N LEU A 70 0.26 8.63 1.50
CA LEU A 70 0.44 8.83 2.93
C LEU A 70 1.33 7.72 3.53
N ARG A 71 1.12 6.47 3.12
CA ARG A 71 1.92 5.35 3.60
C ARG A 71 3.38 5.46 3.16
N MET A 72 3.66 5.84 1.90
CA MET A 72 5.03 6.05 1.42
C MET A 72 5.77 7.06 2.32
N ALA A 73 5.19 8.24 2.54
CA ALA A 73 5.76 9.26 3.41
C ALA A 73 5.90 8.78 4.87
N HIS A 74 4.90 8.05 5.38
CA HIS A 74 4.92 7.49 6.73
C HIS A 74 6.06 6.49 6.90
N TYR A 75 6.28 5.62 5.92
CA TYR A 75 7.31 4.58 5.99
C TYR A 75 8.72 5.19 6.02
N ALA A 76 9.00 6.16 5.14
CA ALA A 76 10.28 6.89 5.17
C ALA A 76 10.51 7.57 6.52
N ALA A 77 9.49 8.21 7.08
CA ALA A 77 9.56 8.83 8.40
C ALA A 77 9.75 7.80 9.53
N TRP A 78 9.10 6.63 9.43
CA TRP A 78 9.23 5.54 10.38
C TRP A 78 10.65 4.97 10.41
N LEU A 79 11.27 4.75 9.24
CA LEU A 79 12.67 4.34 9.12
C LEU A 79 13.60 5.41 9.71
N ALA A 80 13.43 6.67 9.34
CA ALA A 80 14.25 7.78 9.83
C ALA A 80 14.23 7.88 11.37
N ARG A 81 13.06 7.72 11.98
CA ARG A 81 12.94 7.76 13.44
C ARG A 81 13.66 6.62 14.16
N ARG A 82 13.82 5.47 13.50
CA ARG A 82 14.45 4.27 14.07
C ARG A 82 15.90 4.07 13.63
N TRP A 83 16.43 4.98 12.82
CA TRP A 83 17.77 4.86 12.24
C TRP A 83 18.91 4.78 13.26
N HIS A 84 18.66 5.17 14.51
CA HIS A 84 19.61 5.04 15.61
C HIS A 84 19.78 3.59 16.11
N ASP A 85 18.84 2.70 15.83
CA ASP A 85 18.95 1.29 16.16
C ASP A 85 19.76 0.58 15.06
N PRO A 86 20.88 -0.12 15.41
CA PRO A 86 21.80 -0.71 14.43
C PRO A 86 21.17 -1.77 13.50
N ILE A 87 20.01 -2.31 13.85
CA ILE A 87 19.29 -3.28 13.01
C ILE A 87 18.77 -2.63 11.74
N PHE A 88 18.34 -1.35 11.81
CA PHE A 88 17.74 -0.64 10.67
C PHE A 88 18.77 -0.36 9.58
N PRO A 89 19.93 0.28 9.80
CA PRO A 89 20.96 0.44 8.77
C PRO A 89 21.42 -0.90 8.16
N ARG A 90 21.36 -1.98 8.93
CA ARG A 90 21.72 -3.31 8.44
C ARG A 90 20.69 -3.88 7.46
N ASN A 91 19.40 -3.68 7.75
CA ASN A 91 18.30 -4.20 6.92
C ASN A 91 17.98 -3.29 5.73
N TRP A 92 18.21 -1.99 5.87
CA TRP A 92 17.95 -0.98 4.83
C TRP A 92 19.22 -0.17 4.51
N PRO A 93 20.30 -0.80 4.00
CA PRO A 93 21.62 -0.16 3.84
C PRO A 93 21.62 1.03 2.87
N HIS A 94 20.65 1.11 1.98
CA HIS A 94 20.53 2.19 1.00
C HIS A 94 19.67 3.37 1.50
N PHE A 95 18.92 3.20 2.58
CA PHE A 95 18.09 4.29 3.10
C PHE A 95 18.95 5.46 3.57
N GLY A 96 18.56 6.68 3.23
CA GLY A 96 19.28 7.90 3.60
C GLY A 96 20.42 8.27 2.65
N THR A 97 20.72 7.47 1.63
CA THR A 97 21.64 7.87 0.54
C THR A 97 20.98 8.91 -0.37
N GLU A 98 21.79 9.69 -1.09
CA GLU A 98 21.30 10.66 -2.07
C GLU A 98 20.39 9.97 -3.11
N GLU A 99 20.83 8.83 -3.64
CA GLU A 99 20.06 8.03 -4.61
C GLU A 99 18.72 7.56 -4.05
N SER A 100 18.67 7.14 -2.77
CA SER A 100 17.40 6.73 -2.15
C SER A 100 16.43 7.90 -1.98
N TRP A 101 16.93 9.08 -1.59
CA TRP A 101 16.09 10.26 -1.46
C TRP A 101 15.59 10.79 -2.80
N GLU A 102 16.43 10.73 -3.83
CA GLU A 102 16.04 11.10 -5.18
C GLU A 102 14.91 10.21 -5.69
N ARG A 103 15.04 8.89 -5.51
CA ARG A 103 14.01 7.91 -5.87
C ARG A 103 12.71 8.11 -5.10
N GLU A 104 12.79 8.26 -3.76
CA GLU A 104 11.62 8.54 -2.92
C GLU A 104 10.89 9.81 -3.37
N THR A 105 11.64 10.84 -3.78
CA THR A 105 11.06 12.08 -4.27
C THR A 105 10.30 11.85 -5.57
N ILE A 106 10.91 11.14 -6.52
CA ILE A 106 10.28 10.80 -7.81
C ILE A 106 9.00 9.99 -7.57
N ASP A 107 9.07 8.96 -6.72
CA ASP A 107 7.92 8.09 -6.42
C ASP A 107 6.77 8.87 -5.77
N LEU A 108 7.07 9.81 -4.87
CA LEU A 108 6.05 10.67 -4.25
C LEU A 108 5.45 11.67 -5.24
N GLU A 109 6.25 12.24 -6.15
CA GLU A 109 5.76 13.13 -7.21
C GLU A 109 4.83 12.40 -8.17
N GLU A 110 5.21 11.20 -8.61
CA GLU A 110 4.36 10.33 -9.43
C GLU A 110 3.05 9.99 -8.71
N GLN A 111 3.15 9.64 -7.43
CA GLN A 111 1.97 9.34 -6.61
C GLN A 111 1.06 10.57 -6.47
N ALA A 112 1.61 11.76 -6.29
CA ALA A 112 0.83 13.00 -6.23
C ALA A 112 0.07 13.26 -7.54
N ILE A 113 0.68 12.95 -8.69
CA ILE A 113 0.00 13.06 -9.99
C ILE A 113 -1.19 12.10 -10.07
N VAL A 114 -1.02 10.86 -9.58
CA VAL A 114 -2.10 9.86 -9.57
C VAL A 114 -3.24 10.31 -8.66
N VAL A 115 -2.94 10.78 -7.45
CA VAL A 115 -3.94 11.33 -6.51
C VAL A 115 -4.73 12.45 -7.16
N ALA A 116 -4.05 13.43 -7.74
CA ALA A 116 -4.71 14.56 -8.41
C ALA A 116 -5.56 14.14 -9.63
N ARG A 117 -5.23 13.03 -10.29
CA ARG A 117 -6.05 12.44 -11.37
C ARG A 117 -7.33 11.83 -10.82
N VAL A 118 -7.24 11.03 -9.76
CA VAL A 118 -8.39 10.39 -9.11
C VAL A 118 -9.36 11.42 -8.54
N GLU A 119 -8.86 12.46 -7.90
CA GLU A 119 -9.69 13.57 -7.38
C GLU A 119 -10.51 14.25 -8.48
N ARG A 120 -9.99 14.33 -9.69
CA ARG A 120 -10.68 14.88 -10.86
C ARG A 120 -11.61 13.87 -11.57
N GLY A 121 -11.85 12.71 -10.98
CA GLY A 121 -12.70 11.67 -11.54
C GLY A 121 -12.05 10.85 -12.67
N GLY A 122 -10.72 10.89 -12.78
CA GLY A 122 -9.96 10.08 -13.73
C GLY A 122 -9.83 8.62 -13.29
N SER A 123 -9.59 7.72 -14.27
CA SER A 123 -9.32 6.31 -14.01
C SER A 123 -8.00 6.10 -13.27
N ILE A 124 -7.99 5.10 -12.39
CA ILE A 124 -6.81 4.67 -11.62
C ILE A 124 -5.82 3.87 -12.50
N ALA A 125 -6.25 3.40 -13.69
CA ALA A 125 -5.38 2.63 -14.56
C ALA A 125 -4.08 3.40 -14.86
N PRO A 126 -2.90 2.76 -14.71
CA PRO A 126 -1.64 3.39 -15.06
C PRO A 126 -1.65 3.75 -16.56
N PRO A 127 -0.94 4.81 -16.98
CA PRO A 127 -0.59 4.95 -18.38
C PRO A 127 0.13 3.65 -18.76
N ALA A 128 -0.12 3.13 -19.98
CA ALA A 128 0.54 1.93 -20.46
C ALA A 128 2.07 2.10 -20.25
N ALA A 129 2.60 1.40 -19.26
CA ALA A 129 3.99 1.50 -18.90
C ALA A 129 4.84 0.84 -19.97
N ALA A 130 5.96 1.48 -20.31
CA ALA A 130 7.07 0.79 -20.95
C ALA A 130 7.52 -0.35 -20.00
N GLU A 131 7.75 -1.53 -20.57
CA GLU A 131 8.32 -2.68 -19.88
C GLU A 131 9.82 -2.42 -19.60
N ASP A 132 10.13 -1.59 -18.62
CA ASP A 132 11.49 -1.45 -18.12
C ASP A 132 11.58 -2.22 -16.80
N GLU A 133 12.65 -3.00 -16.64
CA GLU A 133 12.99 -3.71 -15.40
C GLU A 133 13.02 -2.70 -14.24
N GLU A 134 11.94 -2.65 -13.48
CA GLU A 134 11.86 -1.78 -12.30
C GLU A 134 12.85 -2.27 -11.25
N ALA A 135 13.84 -1.47 -10.96
CA ALA A 135 14.65 -1.65 -9.75
C ALA A 135 13.70 -1.64 -8.54
N LEU A 136 13.88 -2.60 -7.61
CA LEU A 136 13.11 -2.68 -6.36
C LEU A 136 13.04 -1.31 -5.69
N THR A 137 11.84 -0.78 -5.57
CA THR A 137 11.57 0.49 -4.90
C THR A 137 10.89 0.24 -3.56
N ASN A 138 10.80 1.27 -2.71
CA ASN A 138 10.00 1.14 -1.48
C ASN A 138 8.54 0.76 -1.74
N LYS A 139 8.02 0.96 -2.96
CA LYS A 139 6.70 0.49 -3.39
C LYS A 139 6.57 -1.03 -3.26
N ASP A 140 7.64 -1.77 -3.60
CA ASP A 140 7.66 -3.24 -3.62
C ASP A 140 7.86 -3.81 -2.22
N LEU A 141 8.64 -3.14 -1.38
CA LEU A 141 8.90 -3.55 0.00
C LEU A 141 7.68 -3.44 0.92
N PHE A 142 6.66 -2.68 0.53
CA PHE A 142 5.43 -2.54 1.31
C PHE A 142 4.59 -3.82 1.39
N TRP A 143 4.73 -4.71 0.42
CA TRP A 143 3.92 -5.92 0.33
C TRP A 143 4.54 -7.08 1.09
N ASP A 144 5.87 -7.04 1.32
CA ASP A 144 6.65 -8.10 1.96
C ASP A 144 6.99 -7.80 3.43
N TRP A 145 6.35 -6.80 4.03
CA TRP A 145 6.54 -6.50 5.45
C TRP A 145 5.81 -7.50 6.31
N ASP A 146 6.43 -8.63 6.54
CA ASP A 146 6.17 -9.57 7.62
C ASP A 146 7.30 -9.38 8.67
N GLY A 147 7.07 -8.43 9.56
CA GLY A 147 7.98 -8.13 10.67
C GLY A 147 7.73 -9.04 11.86
#